data_190bbda6b8ba1a04697d1e43b01e9f14
#
_entry.id   190bbda6b8ba1a04697d1e43b01e9f14
#
_cell.length_a   1.000
_cell.length_b   1.000
_cell.length_c   1.000
_cell.angle_alpha   90.00
_cell.angle_beta   90.00
_cell.angle_gamma   90.00
#
_symmetry.space_group_name_H-M   'P 1'
#
loop_
_entity.id
_entity.type
_entity.pdbx_description
1 polymer ?
#
loop_
_entity_poly.entity_id
_entity_poly.type
_entity_poly.pdbx_seq_one_letter_code
_entity_poly.pdbx_strand_id
1 'polypeptide(L)'
;VTTLYPALVPLTFKDDILEFCKSLAGISIEASVKINKTIFNEGLIFTHRGISWPSILQISSYWKPDRTIEVNLLPQNSMDKTLKERRIKTPKQNISNVLSDFLPNKLALAITSLLNTNQKIGEASNSTLNKISNFINKLNVLPTGTEGYKTAEVTLGGIDTNEINSATMEC
;
A
#
# COMPACT_ATOMS: atom_id res chain seq x y z
N VAL A 1 -1.13 -27.50 18.26
CA VAL A 1 -0.80 -26.95 16.93
C VAL A 1 -1.65 -25.71 16.70
N THR A 2 -1.05 -24.59 16.35
CA THR A 2 -1.73 -23.34 16.00
C THR A 2 -2.26 -23.40 14.57
N THR A 3 -3.28 -22.57 14.27
CA THR A 3 -3.87 -22.50 12.92
C THR A 3 -2.82 -22.10 11.88
N LEU A 4 -2.82 -22.82 10.75
CA LEU A 4 -1.90 -22.59 9.65
C LEU A 4 -2.46 -21.54 8.70
N TYR A 5 -1.61 -20.59 8.28
CA TYR A 5 -1.93 -19.55 7.30
C TYR A 5 -0.80 -19.40 6.27
N PRO A 6 -1.13 -19.07 5.01
CA PRO A 6 -0.11 -18.64 4.05
C PRO A 6 0.50 -17.32 4.52
N ALA A 7 1.83 -17.21 4.49
CA ALA A 7 2.56 -16.01 4.86
C ALA A 7 3.69 -15.73 3.86
N LEU A 8 4.25 -14.53 3.89
CA LEU A 8 5.07 -13.97 2.82
C LEU A 8 4.35 -14.15 1.47
N VAL A 9 3.16 -13.58 1.37
CA VAL A 9 2.21 -13.83 0.29
C VAL A 9 1.60 -12.50 -0.20
N PRO A 10 1.33 -12.32 -1.50
CA PRO A 10 0.66 -11.14 -2.03
C PRO A 10 -0.74 -10.95 -1.42
N LEU A 11 -1.13 -9.68 -1.22
CA LEU A 11 -2.46 -9.30 -0.76
C LEU A 11 -3.37 -8.97 -1.94
N THR A 12 -4.62 -9.42 -1.86
CA THR A 12 -5.63 -9.26 -2.91
C THR A 12 -6.71 -8.26 -2.51
N PHE A 13 -7.32 -7.63 -3.52
CA PHE A 13 -8.40 -6.66 -3.35
C PHE A 13 -9.61 -6.99 -4.22
N LYS A 14 -10.68 -6.22 -4.08
CA LYS A 14 -11.88 -6.18 -4.93
C LYS A 14 -12.19 -4.75 -5.35
N ASP A 15 -13.22 -4.63 -6.19
CA ASP A 15 -13.85 -3.38 -6.58
C ASP A 15 -12.84 -2.32 -7.08
N ASP A 16 -13.04 -1.07 -6.74
CA ASP A 16 -12.26 0.07 -7.25
C ASP A 16 -10.75 -0.04 -6.94
N ILE A 17 -10.39 -0.58 -5.78
CA ILE A 17 -8.97 -0.78 -5.42
C ILE A 17 -8.33 -1.85 -6.30
N LEU A 18 -9.06 -2.92 -6.64
CA LEU A 18 -8.56 -3.92 -7.58
C LEU A 18 -8.36 -3.32 -8.97
N GLU A 19 -9.33 -2.56 -9.48
CA GLU A 19 -9.22 -1.91 -10.81
C GLU A 19 -8.06 -0.90 -10.82
N PHE A 20 -7.87 -0.16 -9.75
CA PHE A 20 -6.70 0.71 -9.57
C PHE A 20 -5.39 -0.10 -9.64
N CYS A 21 -5.27 -1.20 -8.91
CA CYS A 21 -4.08 -2.07 -8.96
C CYS A 21 -3.85 -2.67 -10.35
N LYS A 22 -4.91 -3.17 -11.02
CA LYS A 22 -4.82 -3.71 -12.38
C LYS A 22 -4.31 -2.67 -13.37
N SER A 23 -4.79 -1.44 -13.27
CA SER A 23 -4.34 -0.35 -14.14
C SER A 23 -2.85 -0.05 -14.00
N LEU A 24 -2.26 -0.38 -12.86
CA LEU A 24 -0.87 -0.13 -12.48
C LEU A 24 0.01 -1.40 -12.50
N ALA A 25 -0.54 -2.54 -12.92
CA ALA A 25 0.18 -3.81 -12.88
C ALA A 25 1.58 -3.70 -13.51
N GLY A 26 2.59 -4.18 -12.77
CA GLY A 26 4.01 -4.08 -13.13
C GLY A 26 4.71 -2.80 -12.69
N ILE A 27 4.00 -1.80 -12.17
CA ILE A 27 4.64 -0.61 -11.58
C ILE A 27 5.07 -0.91 -10.15
N SER A 28 6.30 -0.56 -9.85
CA SER A 28 6.89 -0.67 -8.51
C SER A 28 7.33 0.68 -7.98
N ILE A 29 7.27 0.83 -6.68
CA ILE A 29 7.70 2.02 -5.93
C ILE A 29 8.29 1.61 -4.58
N GLU A 30 9.10 2.46 -3.99
CA GLU A 30 9.40 2.39 -2.56
C GLU A 30 8.20 2.87 -1.76
N ALA A 31 7.77 2.09 -0.77
CA ALA A 31 6.60 2.37 0.04
C ALA A 31 6.84 2.06 1.51
N SER A 32 5.99 2.60 2.36
CA SER A 32 5.90 2.20 3.77
C SER A 32 4.54 1.54 4.00
N VAL A 33 4.54 0.33 4.52
CA VAL A 33 3.30 -0.41 4.81
C VAL A 33 3.21 -0.71 6.29
N LYS A 34 2.06 -0.41 6.88
CA LYS A 34 1.86 -0.46 8.32
C LYS A 34 0.61 -1.24 8.68
N ILE A 35 0.71 -2.06 9.73
CA ILE A 35 -0.41 -2.63 10.47
C ILE A 35 -0.14 -2.52 11.97
N ASN A 36 -1.03 -1.89 12.73
CA ASN A 36 -0.82 -1.61 14.15
C ASN A 36 0.51 -0.86 14.42
N LYS A 37 1.46 -1.51 15.10
CA LYS A 37 2.80 -0.97 15.41
C LYS A 37 3.89 -1.48 14.45
N THR A 38 3.56 -2.45 13.59
CA THR A 38 4.52 -3.06 12.66
C THR A 38 4.56 -2.26 11.36
N ILE A 39 5.76 -1.89 10.93
CA ILE A 39 6.01 -1.09 9.72
C ILE A 39 7.13 -1.75 8.92
N PHE A 40 6.95 -1.84 7.60
CA PHE A 40 7.98 -2.24 6.65
C PHE A 40 8.15 -1.15 5.59
N ASN A 41 9.40 -0.74 5.37
CA ASN A 41 9.80 0.29 4.41
C ASN A 41 10.63 -0.36 3.31
N GLU A 42 9.96 -0.86 2.28
CA GLU A 42 10.55 -1.66 1.21
C GLU A 42 9.76 -1.44 -0.09
N GLY A 43 10.22 -2.06 -1.17
CA GLY A 43 9.51 -2.04 -2.44
C GLY A 43 8.08 -2.59 -2.34
N LEU A 44 7.18 -1.98 -3.12
CA LEU A 44 5.81 -2.42 -3.38
C LEU A 44 5.60 -2.48 -4.88
N ILE A 45 4.96 -3.54 -5.38
CA ILE A 45 4.55 -3.68 -6.77
C ILE A 45 3.04 -3.85 -6.87
N PHE A 46 2.42 -3.17 -7.83
CA PHE A 46 1.03 -3.41 -8.20
C PHE A 46 0.93 -4.63 -9.12
N THR A 47 -0.08 -5.45 -8.89
CA THR A 47 -0.36 -6.66 -9.68
C THR A 47 -1.79 -6.69 -10.18
N HIS A 48 -2.12 -7.64 -11.06
CA HIS A 48 -3.50 -7.85 -11.53
C HIS A 48 -4.49 -8.32 -10.45
N ARG A 49 -4.00 -8.70 -9.26
CA ARG A 49 -4.83 -9.17 -8.14
C ARG A 49 -4.77 -8.27 -6.93
N GLY A 50 -3.82 -7.34 -6.89
CA GLY A 50 -3.62 -6.46 -5.75
C GLY A 50 -2.19 -5.92 -5.68
N ILE A 51 -1.51 -6.18 -4.58
CA ILE A 51 -0.15 -5.69 -4.31
C ILE A 51 0.74 -6.82 -3.81
N SER A 52 2.06 -6.70 -4.10
CA SER A 52 3.07 -7.68 -3.74
C SER A 52 4.42 -6.98 -3.45
N TRP A 53 5.47 -7.76 -3.37
CA TRP A 53 6.86 -7.37 -3.13
C TRP A 53 7.22 -7.24 -1.64
N PRO A 54 8.51 -7.01 -1.26
CA PRO A 54 8.98 -7.27 0.09
C PRO A 54 8.14 -6.66 1.19
N SER A 55 7.74 -5.38 1.08
CA SER A 55 6.91 -4.73 2.10
C SER A 55 5.58 -5.43 2.34
N ILE A 56 4.97 -5.95 1.26
CA ILE A 56 3.67 -6.62 1.30
C ILE A 56 3.83 -8.07 1.77
N LEU A 57 4.83 -8.78 1.29
CA LEU A 57 5.10 -10.14 1.73
C LEU A 57 5.36 -10.17 3.24
N GLN A 58 6.18 -9.26 3.74
CA GLN A 58 6.47 -9.15 5.17
C GLN A 58 5.22 -8.80 5.98
N ILE A 59 4.44 -7.77 5.57
CA ILE A 59 3.25 -7.34 6.32
C ILE A 59 2.16 -8.41 6.31
N SER A 60 2.08 -9.27 5.28
CA SER A 60 1.09 -10.35 5.17
C SER A 60 1.15 -11.33 6.34
N SER A 61 2.34 -11.53 6.94
CA SER A 61 2.53 -12.37 8.13
C SER A 61 1.88 -11.79 9.39
N TYR A 62 1.57 -10.49 9.40
CA TYR A 62 0.92 -9.78 10.51
C TYR A 62 -0.54 -9.44 10.20
N TRP A 63 -0.92 -9.52 8.92
CA TRP A 63 -2.28 -9.24 8.50
C TRP A 63 -3.22 -10.40 8.84
N LYS A 64 -4.44 -10.05 9.23
CA LYS A 64 -5.54 -11.00 9.47
C LYS A 64 -6.77 -10.52 8.70
N PRO A 65 -7.70 -11.43 8.32
CA PRO A 65 -8.96 -11.03 7.71
C PRO A 65 -9.64 -9.89 8.46
N ASP A 66 -10.30 -8.99 7.71
CA ASP A 66 -11.02 -7.80 8.20
C ASP A 66 -10.12 -6.73 8.87
N ARG A 67 -8.80 -6.79 8.66
CA ARG A 67 -7.88 -5.75 9.10
C ARG A 67 -7.40 -4.89 7.95
N THR A 68 -7.52 -3.57 8.11
CA THR A 68 -6.92 -2.59 7.20
C THR A 68 -5.42 -2.53 7.37
N ILE A 69 -4.74 -2.23 6.26
CA ILE A 69 -3.34 -1.80 6.26
C ILE A 69 -3.27 -0.34 5.81
N GLU A 70 -2.33 0.41 6.36
CA GLU A 70 -2.00 1.76 5.91
C GLU A 70 -0.79 1.68 4.97
N VAL A 71 -0.93 2.25 3.79
CA VAL A 71 0.13 2.29 2.77
C VAL A 71 0.52 3.75 2.53
N ASN A 72 1.79 4.06 2.70
CA ASN A 72 2.38 5.32 2.27
C ASN A 72 3.13 5.08 0.95
N LEU A 73 2.59 5.60 -0.14
CA LEU A 73 3.13 5.43 -1.50
C LEU A 73 4.35 6.33 -1.78
N LEU A 74 4.67 7.25 -0.87
CA LEU A 74 5.79 8.19 -1.00
C LEU A 74 6.34 8.55 0.39
N PRO A 75 7.03 7.62 1.08
CA PRO A 75 7.48 7.82 2.47
C PRO A 75 8.49 8.94 2.63
N GLN A 76 9.21 9.30 1.58
CA GLN A 76 10.26 10.32 1.60
C GLN A 76 9.71 11.76 1.63
N ASN A 77 8.42 11.98 1.24
CA ASN A 77 7.85 13.31 1.04
C ASN A 77 6.47 13.45 1.68
N SER A 78 6.25 14.58 2.34
CA SER A 78 4.92 15.00 2.79
C SER A 78 4.19 15.71 1.65
N MET A 79 3.23 15.02 1.03
CA MET A 79 2.47 15.59 -0.09
C MET A 79 1.57 16.75 0.33
N ASP A 80 1.09 16.81 1.57
CA ASP A 80 0.33 17.96 2.07
C ASP A 80 1.12 19.26 1.95
N LYS A 81 2.36 19.27 2.45
CA LYS A 81 3.25 20.43 2.34
C LYS A 81 3.61 20.73 0.89
N THR A 82 4.01 19.71 0.14
CA THR A 82 4.43 19.84 -1.26
C THR A 82 3.33 20.42 -2.14
N LEU A 83 2.11 19.92 -2.05
CA LEU A 83 0.99 20.39 -2.86
C LEU A 83 0.61 21.85 -2.55
N LYS A 84 0.63 22.24 -1.26
CA LYS A 84 0.39 23.64 -0.85
C LYS A 84 1.45 24.59 -1.43
N GLU A 85 2.72 24.21 -1.37
CA GLU A 85 3.80 24.98 -1.97
C GLU A 85 3.69 25.10 -3.50
N ARG A 86 3.40 23.98 -4.18
CA ARG A 86 3.24 23.94 -5.63
C ARG A 86 2.04 24.78 -6.10
N ARG A 87 0.94 24.78 -5.34
CA ARG A 87 -0.22 25.64 -5.65
C ARG A 87 0.17 27.11 -5.72
N ILE A 88 1.09 27.57 -4.90
CA ILE A 88 1.58 28.96 -4.90
C ILE A 88 2.60 29.17 -6.02
N LYS A 89 3.55 28.25 -6.16
CA LYS A 89 4.69 28.41 -7.09
C LYS A 89 4.32 28.17 -8.55
N THR A 90 3.46 27.18 -8.82
CA THR A 90 3.12 26.73 -10.18
C THR A 90 1.60 26.53 -10.37
N PRO A 91 0.76 27.55 -10.13
CA PRO A 91 -0.69 27.40 -10.07
C PRO A 91 -1.33 26.91 -11.39
N LYS A 92 -0.68 27.11 -12.52
CA LYS A 92 -1.17 26.70 -13.84
C LYS A 92 -0.86 25.23 -14.19
N GLN A 93 -0.06 24.55 -13.37
CA GLN A 93 0.34 23.17 -13.61
C GLN A 93 -0.81 22.22 -13.24
N ASN A 94 -1.04 21.16 -14.03
CA ASN A 94 -2.00 20.13 -13.67
C ASN A 94 -1.50 19.31 -12.47
N ILE A 95 -2.41 18.88 -11.61
CA ILE A 95 -2.07 18.09 -10.42
C ILE A 95 -1.34 16.81 -10.80
N SER A 96 -1.76 16.12 -11.87
CA SER A 96 -1.06 14.91 -12.34
C SER A 96 0.42 15.18 -12.67
N ASN A 97 0.74 16.31 -13.28
CA ASN A 97 2.11 16.69 -13.61
C ASN A 97 2.93 16.99 -12.33
N VAL A 98 2.29 17.65 -11.35
CA VAL A 98 2.94 17.90 -10.04
C VAL A 98 3.26 16.58 -9.34
N LEU A 99 2.35 15.61 -9.37
CA LEU A 99 2.58 14.29 -8.79
C LEU A 99 3.65 13.49 -9.54
N SER A 100 3.76 13.69 -10.85
CA SER A 100 4.75 13.01 -11.70
C SER A 100 6.20 13.43 -11.42
N ASP A 101 6.40 14.55 -10.72
CA ASP A 101 7.74 14.94 -10.23
C ASP A 101 8.22 14.00 -9.10
N PHE A 102 7.34 13.22 -8.48
CA PHE A 102 7.62 12.39 -7.30
C PHE A 102 7.23 10.92 -7.47
N LEU A 103 6.29 10.62 -8.35
CA LEU A 103 5.73 9.29 -8.58
C LEU A 103 5.83 8.92 -10.07
N PRO A 104 5.85 7.65 -10.43
CA PRO A 104 5.72 7.23 -11.82
C PRO A 104 4.49 7.88 -12.50
N ASN A 105 4.67 8.40 -13.72
CA ASN A 105 3.61 9.12 -14.45
C ASN A 105 2.28 8.37 -14.48
N LYS A 106 2.31 7.07 -14.72
CA LYS A 106 1.10 6.25 -14.77
C LYS A 106 0.40 6.18 -13.41
N LEU A 107 1.15 6.14 -12.30
CA LEU A 107 0.60 6.18 -10.95
C LEU A 107 -0.03 7.56 -10.64
N ALA A 108 0.66 8.64 -10.99
CA ALA A 108 0.15 10.01 -10.82
C ALA A 108 -1.18 10.22 -11.57
N LEU A 109 -1.27 9.75 -12.82
CA LEU A 109 -2.50 9.80 -13.61
C LEU A 109 -3.62 8.94 -13.02
N ALA A 110 -3.30 7.72 -12.59
CA ALA A 110 -4.28 6.82 -11.97
C ALA A 110 -4.86 7.40 -10.67
N ILE A 111 -4.02 8.02 -9.82
CA ILE A 111 -4.47 8.69 -8.59
C ILE A 111 -5.41 9.85 -8.91
N THR A 112 -5.04 10.74 -9.83
CA THR A 112 -5.87 11.90 -10.17
C THR A 112 -7.18 11.50 -10.85
N SER A 113 -7.18 10.42 -11.63
CA SER A 113 -8.39 9.84 -12.23
C SER A 113 -9.32 9.24 -11.17
N LEU A 114 -8.80 8.38 -10.30
CA LEU A 114 -9.58 7.72 -9.24
C LEU A 114 -10.22 8.74 -8.28
N LEU A 115 -9.49 9.81 -7.95
CA LEU A 115 -9.95 10.85 -7.05
C LEU A 115 -10.78 11.94 -7.73
N ASN A 116 -10.94 11.92 -9.07
CA ASN A 116 -11.58 12.97 -9.88
C ASN A 116 -10.96 14.36 -9.61
N THR A 117 -9.63 14.43 -9.62
CA THR A 117 -8.87 15.65 -9.27
C THR A 117 -7.97 16.14 -10.40
N ASN A 118 -8.27 15.76 -11.64
CA ASN A 118 -7.47 16.15 -12.80
C ASN A 118 -7.77 17.60 -13.23
N GLN A 119 -7.24 18.55 -12.47
CA GLN A 119 -7.40 20.01 -12.68
C GLN A 119 -6.07 20.73 -12.44
N LYS A 120 -6.03 22.04 -12.72
CA LYS A 120 -4.88 22.88 -12.36
C LYS A 120 -4.78 23.00 -10.85
N ILE A 121 -3.56 22.92 -10.32
CA ILE A 121 -3.35 22.93 -8.86
C ILE A 121 -3.77 24.25 -8.22
N GLY A 122 -3.70 25.37 -8.94
CA GLY A 122 -4.17 26.68 -8.47
C GLY A 122 -5.68 26.75 -8.23
N GLU A 123 -6.47 25.92 -8.92
CA GLU A 123 -7.91 25.83 -8.80
C GLU A 123 -8.35 24.83 -7.72
N ALA A 124 -7.40 24.05 -7.17
CA ALA A 124 -7.72 23.03 -6.20
C ALA A 124 -8.01 23.62 -4.81
N SER A 125 -9.10 23.16 -4.21
CA SER A 125 -9.45 23.49 -2.83
C SER A 125 -8.48 22.82 -1.83
N ASN A 126 -8.42 23.31 -0.60
CA ASN A 126 -7.69 22.63 0.47
C ASN A 126 -8.19 21.20 0.70
N SER A 127 -9.50 20.99 0.58
CA SER A 127 -10.11 19.66 0.69
C SER A 127 -9.58 18.71 -0.40
N THR A 128 -9.47 19.19 -1.65
CA THR A 128 -8.91 18.42 -2.77
C THR A 128 -7.45 18.06 -2.50
N LEU A 129 -6.63 19.01 -2.08
CA LEU A 129 -5.21 18.75 -1.77
C LEU A 129 -5.04 17.78 -0.62
N ASN A 130 -5.87 17.89 0.44
CA ASN A 130 -5.87 16.97 1.56
C ASN A 130 -6.29 15.54 1.14
N LYS A 131 -7.30 15.42 0.25
CA LYS A 131 -7.73 14.12 -0.29
C LYS A 131 -6.59 13.43 -1.02
N ILE A 132 -5.86 14.14 -1.88
CA ILE A 132 -4.71 13.62 -2.62
C ILE A 132 -3.57 13.25 -1.67
N SER A 133 -3.22 14.13 -0.75
CA SER A 133 -2.16 13.91 0.23
C SER A 133 -2.44 12.68 1.11
N ASN A 134 -3.67 12.53 1.61
CA ASN A 134 -4.07 11.38 2.40
C ASN A 134 -4.02 10.09 1.57
N PHE A 135 -4.45 10.12 0.32
CA PHE A 135 -4.37 8.97 -0.56
C PHE A 135 -2.91 8.54 -0.80
N ILE A 136 -1.99 9.48 -0.94
CA ILE A 136 -0.57 9.16 -1.21
C ILE A 136 0.15 8.73 0.08
N ASN A 137 0.00 9.49 1.18
CA ASN A 137 0.80 9.27 2.38
C ASN A 137 0.11 8.42 3.46
N LYS A 138 -1.22 8.18 3.38
CA LYS A 138 -2.00 7.47 4.40
C LYS A 138 -3.15 6.67 3.79
N LEU A 139 -2.87 5.97 2.69
CA LEU A 139 -3.87 5.14 2.03
C LEU A 139 -4.26 3.96 2.92
N ASN A 140 -5.46 3.98 3.45
CA ASN A 140 -6.02 2.86 4.19
C ASN A 140 -6.78 1.94 3.25
N VAL A 141 -6.33 0.69 3.13
CA VAL A 141 -6.97 -0.33 2.30
C VAL A 141 -7.29 -1.58 3.12
N LEU A 142 -8.39 -2.22 2.77
CA LEU A 142 -8.82 -3.47 3.34
C LEU A 142 -8.55 -4.60 2.33
N PRO A 143 -7.51 -5.41 2.52
CA PRO A 143 -7.29 -6.58 1.69
C PRO A 143 -8.46 -7.56 1.85
N THR A 144 -8.89 -8.17 0.76
CA THR A 144 -9.97 -9.17 0.77
C THR A 144 -9.47 -10.59 0.97
N GLY A 145 -8.16 -10.78 0.92
CA GLY A 145 -7.49 -12.05 1.09
C GLY A 145 -6.03 -11.99 0.68
N THR A 146 -5.47 -13.16 0.52
CA THR A 146 -4.12 -13.38 -0.01
C THR A 146 -4.21 -14.24 -1.27
N GLU A 147 -3.13 -14.37 -2.02
CA GLU A 147 -3.07 -15.33 -3.14
C GLU A 147 -2.97 -16.80 -2.68
N GLY A 148 -2.93 -17.05 -1.38
CA GLY A 148 -2.99 -18.38 -0.77
C GLY A 148 -1.66 -19.14 -0.87
N TYR A 149 -1.71 -20.43 -0.47
CA TYR A 149 -0.53 -21.30 -0.44
C TYR A 149 0.17 -21.52 -1.79
N LYS A 150 -0.52 -21.27 -2.89
CA LYS A 150 0.05 -21.42 -4.23
C LYS A 150 1.20 -20.44 -4.49
N THR A 151 1.19 -19.28 -3.84
CA THR A 151 2.16 -18.20 -4.03
C THR A 151 2.87 -17.81 -2.72
N ALA A 152 2.44 -18.35 -1.59
CA ALA A 152 3.08 -18.11 -0.30
C ALA A 152 4.48 -18.72 -0.27
N GLU A 153 5.44 -17.96 0.27
CA GLU A 153 6.81 -18.45 0.45
C GLU A 153 6.95 -19.33 1.69
N VAL A 154 6.12 -19.07 2.73
CA VAL A 154 6.14 -19.80 3.99
C VAL A 154 4.75 -20.05 4.54
N THR A 155 4.65 -20.96 5.51
CA THR A 155 3.46 -21.19 6.32
C THR A 155 3.65 -20.55 7.70
N LEU A 156 2.72 -19.70 8.11
CA LEU A 156 2.65 -19.17 9.47
C LEU A 156 1.83 -20.13 10.33
N GLY A 157 2.24 -20.29 11.58
CA GLY A 157 1.64 -21.27 12.51
C GLY A 157 2.45 -22.60 12.54
N GLY A 158 1.89 -23.61 13.16
CA GLY A 158 2.54 -24.91 13.35
C GLY A 158 2.49 -25.37 14.79
N ILE A 159 3.57 -25.90 15.34
CA ILE A 159 3.64 -26.35 16.72
C ILE A 159 3.56 -25.14 17.66
N ASP A 160 2.68 -25.21 18.66
CA ASP A 160 2.63 -24.18 19.70
C ASP A 160 3.86 -24.31 20.61
N THR A 161 4.74 -23.33 20.52
CA THR A 161 6.01 -23.33 21.28
C THR A 161 5.81 -23.27 22.79
N ASN A 162 4.64 -22.86 23.28
CA ASN A 162 4.31 -22.90 24.70
C ASN A 162 4.10 -24.34 25.22
N GLU A 163 3.84 -25.29 24.32
CA GLU A 163 3.66 -26.71 24.63
C GLU A 163 4.99 -27.49 24.55
N ILE A 164 6.09 -26.84 24.16
CA ILE A 164 7.40 -27.50 24.01
C ILE A 164 8.26 -27.23 25.24
N ASN A 165 8.76 -28.29 25.83
CA ASN A 165 9.80 -28.19 26.87
C ASN A 165 11.13 -27.70 26.22
N SER A 166 11.60 -26.52 26.63
CA SER A 166 12.77 -25.89 26.04
C SER A 166 14.10 -26.67 26.25
N ALA A 167 14.14 -27.58 27.22
CA ALA A 167 15.34 -28.40 27.52
C ALA A 167 15.33 -29.71 26.75
N THR A 168 14.17 -30.36 26.61
CA THR A 168 14.05 -31.68 25.96
C THR A 168 13.51 -31.62 24.54
N MET A 169 12.91 -30.48 24.13
CA MET A 169 12.20 -30.31 22.86
C MET A 169 11.00 -31.23 22.64
N GLU A 170 10.46 -31.78 23.73
CA GLU A 170 9.28 -32.65 23.74
C GLU A 170 8.00 -31.86 24.01
N CYS A 171 6.85 -32.33 23.45
CA CYS A 171 5.50 -31.80 23.66
C CYS A 171 4.79 -32.54 24.79
#